data_fd74d3fde654707feb7749b6dc5a64b6
#
_entry.id   fd74d3fde654707feb7749b6dc5a64b6
#
_cell.length_a   1.000
_cell.length_b   1.000
_cell.length_c   1.000
_cell.angle_alpha   90.00
_cell.angle_beta   90.00
_cell.angle_gamma   90.00
#
_symmetry.space_group_name_H-M   'P 1'
#
loop_
_entity.id
_entity.type
_entity.pdbx_description
1 polymer ?
#
loop_
_entity_poly.entity_id
_entity_poly.type
_entity_poly.pdbx_seq_one_letter_code
_entity_poly.pdbx_strand_id
1 'polypeptide(L)'
;VSKLNIRIAETKEQKQMAGDIVVRYHSYVASARTVGRCIKYLIYYENELVGTFWIGSGFKPTPKAILNYFEKSQSEFDGMFNSVADNKRFCMIKQIPNLGTQVLKAVRNRAKKDWYERYGDDLVAIITTIGNGKKGSVYLADNWSKIGETAGLPKNRKSVSMKWDDSEGIKEKYVKPTGEDKKIILITDRLPKEEISDER
;
A
#
# COMPACT_ATOMS: atom_id res chain seq x y z
N VAL A 1 -15.19 -23.14 2.25
CA VAL A 1 -14.22 -22.35 3.03
C VAL A 1 -13.34 -21.60 2.03
N SER A 2 -13.20 -20.29 2.19
CA SER A 2 -12.36 -19.47 1.29
C SER A 2 -10.90 -19.90 1.44
N LYS A 3 -10.20 -20.15 0.32
CA LYS A 3 -8.77 -20.46 0.32
C LYS A 3 -7.92 -19.28 0.77
N LEU A 4 -8.40 -18.03 0.56
CA LEU A 4 -7.74 -16.79 0.94
C LEU A 4 -8.22 -16.33 2.32
N ASN A 5 -7.27 -16.06 3.22
CA ASN A 5 -7.50 -15.51 4.55
C ASN A 5 -6.54 -14.34 4.79
N ILE A 6 -7.10 -13.20 5.18
CA ILE A 6 -6.37 -11.96 5.48
C ILE A 6 -6.49 -11.70 6.98
N ARG A 7 -5.37 -11.64 7.69
CA ARG A 7 -5.33 -11.41 9.15
C ARG A 7 -4.52 -10.16 9.47
N ILE A 8 -4.99 -9.36 10.44
CA ILE A 8 -4.20 -8.25 10.97
C ILE A 8 -3.04 -8.84 11.80
N ALA A 9 -1.85 -8.31 11.61
CA ALA A 9 -0.70 -8.61 12.45
C ALA A 9 -0.82 -7.83 13.77
N GLU A 10 -1.29 -8.48 14.81
CA GLU A 10 -1.52 -7.82 16.12
C GLU A 10 -0.31 -7.93 17.03
N THR A 11 0.30 -9.11 17.13
CA THR A 11 1.44 -9.34 18.03
C THR A 11 2.75 -8.78 17.46
N LYS A 12 3.76 -8.64 18.30
CA LYS A 12 5.10 -8.20 17.89
C LYS A 12 5.71 -9.17 16.88
N GLU A 13 5.53 -10.46 17.10
CA GLU A 13 6.03 -11.54 16.24
C GLU A 13 5.35 -11.49 14.87
N GLN A 14 4.03 -11.29 14.81
CA GLN A 14 3.29 -11.16 13.56
C GLN A 14 3.71 -9.90 12.78
N LYS A 15 3.92 -8.76 13.48
CA LYS A 15 4.41 -7.52 12.87
C LYS A 15 5.84 -7.67 12.35
N GLN A 16 6.68 -8.42 13.05
CA GLN A 16 8.02 -8.76 12.60
C GLN A 16 7.96 -9.65 11.35
N MET A 17 7.16 -10.71 11.38
CA MET A 17 6.94 -11.60 10.23
C MET A 17 6.50 -10.83 8.97
N ALA A 18 5.56 -9.90 9.10
CA ALA A 18 5.16 -9.02 8.00
C ALA A 18 6.33 -8.15 7.50
N GLY A 19 7.19 -7.69 8.42
CA GLY A 19 8.40 -6.94 8.11
C GLY A 19 9.42 -7.75 7.33
N ASP A 20 9.68 -8.97 7.78
CA ASP A 20 10.67 -9.88 7.17
C ASP A 20 10.27 -10.25 5.74
N ILE A 21 8.96 -10.44 5.47
CA ILE A 21 8.45 -10.63 4.11
C ILE A 21 8.84 -9.45 3.21
N VAL A 22 8.65 -8.22 3.67
CA VAL A 22 9.00 -7.03 2.88
C VAL A 22 10.51 -6.93 2.66
N VAL A 23 11.29 -7.11 3.71
CA VAL A 23 12.77 -7.04 3.62
C VAL A 23 13.30 -8.07 2.66
N ARG A 24 12.74 -9.28 2.68
CA ARG A 24 13.24 -10.42 1.90
C ARG A 24 12.70 -10.46 0.47
N TYR A 25 11.42 -10.18 0.26
CA TYR A 25 10.75 -10.46 -1.03
C TYR A 25 10.27 -9.23 -1.79
N HIS A 26 10.22 -8.03 -1.19
CA HIS A 26 9.76 -6.85 -1.92
C HIS A 26 10.77 -6.43 -2.98
N SER A 27 10.32 -6.22 -4.21
CA SER A 27 11.17 -6.05 -5.39
C SER A 27 12.14 -4.85 -5.34
N TYR A 28 11.85 -3.80 -4.57
CA TYR A 28 12.70 -2.60 -4.51
C TYR A 28 12.72 -1.90 -3.13
N VAL A 29 12.06 -2.44 -2.14
CA VAL A 29 12.08 -1.89 -0.77
C VAL A 29 12.72 -2.90 0.17
N ALA A 30 13.76 -2.46 0.89
CA ALA A 30 14.47 -3.30 1.84
C ALA A 30 14.22 -2.91 3.31
N SER A 31 13.25 -2.03 3.58
CA SER A 31 12.95 -1.55 4.92
C SER A 31 11.53 -1.87 5.34
N ALA A 32 11.40 -2.46 6.51
CA ALA A 32 10.13 -2.68 7.19
C ALA A 32 9.66 -1.46 8.00
N ARG A 33 10.43 -0.36 7.98
CA ARG A 33 10.11 0.85 8.74
C ARG A 33 8.97 1.61 8.06
N THR A 34 7.98 2.01 8.85
CA THR A 34 6.90 2.92 8.46
C THR A 34 6.80 4.04 9.48
N VAL A 35 6.30 5.19 9.05
CA VAL A 35 6.04 6.36 9.90
C VAL A 35 4.53 6.60 9.92
N GLY A 36 4.00 7.01 11.05
CA GLY A 36 2.58 7.26 11.25
C GLY A 36 1.77 5.98 11.47
N ARG A 37 0.48 6.08 11.21
CA ARG A 37 -0.45 4.94 11.32
C ARG A 37 -0.07 3.84 10.35
N CYS A 38 -0.22 2.59 10.78
CA CYS A 38 0.02 1.44 9.91
C CYS A 38 -0.73 0.19 10.41
N ILE A 39 -1.59 -0.35 9.56
CA ILE A 39 -2.15 -1.69 9.71
C ILE A 39 -1.41 -2.62 8.78
N LYS A 40 -0.87 -3.69 9.32
CA LYS A 40 -0.18 -4.74 8.56
C LYS A 40 -1.08 -5.96 8.48
N TYR A 41 -1.32 -6.45 7.28
CA TYR A 41 -2.04 -7.69 7.04
C TYR A 41 -1.07 -8.79 6.66
N LEU A 42 -1.26 -9.98 7.23
CA LEU A 42 -0.66 -11.23 6.78
C LEU A 42 -1.65 -11.93 5.85
N ILE A 43 -1.15 -12.41 4.73
CA ILE A 43 -1.92 -13.04 3.67
C ILE A 43 -1.66 -14.53 3.69
N TYR A 44 -2.70 -15.30 3.97
CA TYR A 44 -2.65 -16.77 3.92
C TYR A 44 -3.48 -17.27 2.75
N TYR A 45 -2.95 -18.24 2.03
CA TYR A 45 -3.65 -18.97 0.98
C TYR A 45 -3.49 -20.46 1.21
N GLU A 46 -4.60 -21.20 1.27
CA GLU A 46 -4.61 -22.63 1.65
C GLU A 46 -3.83 -22.91 2.96
N ASN A 47 -3.98 -22.02 3.94
CA ASN A 47 -3.30 -21.99 5.24
C ASN A 47 -1.79 -21.71 5.21
N GLU A 48 -1.17 -21.51 4.05
CA GLU A 48 0.21 -21.07 3.95
C GLU A 48 0.31 -19.53 3.97
N LEU A 49 1.34 -19.00 4.64
CA LEU A 49 1.66 -17.58 4.61
C LEU A 49 2.31 -17.25 3.25
N VAL A 50 1.61 -16.48 2.43
CA VAL A 50 2.00 -16.19 1.03
C VAL A 50 2.30 -14.72 0.77
N GLY A 51 2.14 -13.83 1.76
CA GLY A 51 2.45 -12.42 1.55
C GLY A 51 2.02 -11.50 2.68
N THR A 52 2.17 -10.21 2.44
CA THR A 52 1.75 -9.13 3.34
C THR A 52 1.25 -7.92 2.56
N PHE A 53 0.28 -7.22 3.14
CA PHE A 53 -0.25 -5.96 2.62
C PHE A 53 -0.35 -4.96 3.77
N TRP A 54 0.13 -3.71 3.56
CA TRP A 54 0.13 -2.70 4.62
C TRP A 54 -0.56 -1.43 4.14
N ILE A 55 -1.49 -0.93 4.96
CA ILE A 55 -2.06 0.40 4.78
C ILE A 55 -1.59 1.31 5.91
N GLY A 56 -1.35 2.56 5.61
CA GLY A 56 -0.89 3.51 6.63
C GLY A 56 -1.12 4.96 6.22
N SER A 57 -0.68 5.89 7.07
CA SER A 57 -0.76 7.31 6.76
C SER A 57 -0.08 7.64 5.44
N GLY A 58 -0.64 8.55 4.67
CA GLY A 58 -0.01 9.12 3.47
C GLY A 58 1.31 9.82 3.78
N PHE A 59 1.80 10.60 2.85
CA PHE A 59 2.99 11.42 3.02
C PHE A 59 2.65 12.90 2.85
N LYS A 60 3.40 13.74 3.57
CA LYS A 60 3.30 15.20 3.48
C LYS A 60 4.59 15.78 2.88
N PRO A 61 4.50 16.80 2.01
CA PRO A 61 3.27 17.36 1.47
C PRO A 61 2.53 16.38 0.56
N THR A 62 1.20 16.53 0.47
CA THR A 62 0.36 15.67 -0.36
C THR A 62 0.60 15.97 -1.84
N PRO A 63 0.81 14.97 -2.69
CA PRO A 63 0.96 15.17 -4.14
C PRO A 63 -0.22 15.89 -4.76
N LYS A 64 0.04 16.82 -5.69
CA LYS A 64 -1.00 17.59 -6.40
C LYS A 64 -2.08 16.73 -7.04
N ALA A 65 -1.72 15.56 -7.59
CA ALA A 65 -2.68 14.65 -8.19
C ALA A 65 -3.74 14.15 -7.19
N ILE A 66 -3.37 13.96 -5.93
CA ILE A 66 -4.29 13.56 -4.86
C ILE A 66 -5.18 14.76 -4.48
N LEU A 67 -4.59 15.94 -4.30
CA LEU A 67 -5.34 17.17 -4.00
C LEU A 67 -6.39 17.46 -5.10
N ASN A 68 -5.99 17.36 -6.37
CA ASN A 68 -6.87 17.56 -7.51
C ASN A 68 -8.00 16.52 -7.55
N TYR A 69 -7.71 15.26 -7.24
CA TYR A 69 -8.73 14.20 -7.21
C TYR A 69 -9.83 14.48 -6.19
N PHE A 70 -9.46 15.01 -5.02
CA PHE A 70 -10.41 15.37 -3.97
C PHE A 70 -10.92 16.82 -4.09
N GLU A 71 -10.49 17.57 -5.11
CA GLU A 71 -10.83 19.00 -5.29
C GLU A 71 -10.55 19.83 -4.03
N LYS A 72 -9.37 19.62 -3.42
CA LYS A 72 -8.95 20.21 -2.15
C LYS A 72 -7.65 20.96 -2.26
N SER A 73 -7.55 22.06 -1.54
CA SER A 73 -6.26 22.66 -1.19
C SER A 73 -5.49 21.77 -0.21
N GLN A 74 -4.20 22.04 -0.01
CA GLN A 74 -3.39 21.32 0.97
C GLN A 74 -3.96 21.43 2.38
N SER A 75 -4.42 22.64 2.76
CA SER A 75 -4.99 22.90 4.08
C SER A 75 -6.29 22.14 4.33
N GLU A 76 -7.19 22.13 3.34
CA GLU A 76 -8.45 21.38 3.44
C GLU A 76 -8.21 19.86 3.48
N PHE A 77 -7.23 19.38 2.68
CA PHE A 77 -6.88 17.95 2.67
C PHE A 77 -6.23 17.53 4.00
N ASP A 78 -5.48 18.40 4.65
CA ASP A 78 -4.88 18.12 5.96
C ASP A 78 -5.96 17.80 7.03
N GLY A 79 -7.15 18.36 6.91
CA GLY A 79 -8.30 18.04 7.75
C GLY A 79 -8.85 16.62 7.55
N MET A 80 -8.70 16.06 6.35
CA MET A 80 -9.11 14.69 6.02
C MET A 80 -7.94 13.72 5.80
N PHE A 81 -6.73 14.12 6.14
CA PHE A 81 -5.50 13.36 5.86
C PHE A 81 -5.56 11.91 6.38
N ASN A 82 -6.20 11.69 7.51
CA ASN A 82 -6.34 10.37 8.12
C ASN A 82 -7.49 9.53 7.52
N SER A 83 -8.34 10.13 6.70
CA SER A 83 -9.40 9.44 5.97
C SER A 83 -8.91 8.86 4.64
N VAL A 84 -7.66 9.09 4.27
CA VAL A 84 -7.04 8.53 3.06
C VAL A 84 -5.80 7.74 3.45
N ALA A 85 -5.88 6.42 3.33
CA ALA A 85 -4.74 5.56 3.60
C ALA A 85 -3.85 5.38 2.36
N ASP A 86 -2.55 5.16 2.58
CA ASP A 86 -1.58 4.79 1.57
C ASP A 86 -1.23 3.30 1.68
N ASN A 87 -1.26 2.57 0.58
CA ASN A 87 -0.68 1.24 0.52
C ASN A 87 0.83 1.33 0.63
N LYS A 88 1.32 1.15 1.85
CA LYS A 88 2.75 1.24 2.16
C LYS A 88 3.56 0.10 1.55
N ARG A 89 3.01 -1.10 1.57
CA ARG A 89 3.67 -2.33 1.10
C ARG A 89 2.64 -3.33 0.60
N PHE A 90 2.91 -3.88 -0.56
CA PHE A 90 2.24 -5.08 -1.04
C PHE A 90 3.32 -6.04 -1.55
N CYS A 91 3.47 -7.17 -0.90
CA CYS A 91 4.52 -8.12 -1.19
C CYS A 91 3.98 -9.54 -1.13
N MET A 92 4.13 -10.28 -2.23
CA MET A 92 3.78 -11.69 -2.32
C MET A 92 5.06 -12.52 -2.35
N ILE A 93 5.10 -13.59 -1.54
CA ILE A 93 6.19 -14.57 -1.48
C ILE A 93 6.13 -15.48 -2.70
N LYS A 94 4.90 -15.87 -3.08
CA LYS A 94 4.63 -16.77 -4.20
C LYS A 94 3.79 -16.05 -5.26
N GLN A 95 4.10 -16.32 -6.54
CA GLN A 95 3.30 -15.86 -7.68
C GLN A 95 2.19 -16.88 -7.94
N ILE A 96 0.98 -16.59 -7.46
CA ILE A 96 -0.21 -17.41 -7.69
C ILE A 96 -1.15 -16.62 -8.62
N PRO A 97 -1.60 -17.18 -9.73
CA PRO A 97 -2.47 -16.48 -10.67
C PRO A 97 -3.69 -15.87 -9.99
N ASN A 98 -4.01 -14.62 -10.32
CA ASN A 98 -5.15 -13.85 -9.81
C ASN A 98 -5.18 -13.62 -8.28
N LEU A 99 -4.23 -14.17 -7.52
CA LEU A 99 -4.25 -14.00 -6.06
C LEU A 99 -4.05 -12.53 -5.67
N GLY A 100 -3.22 -11.79 -6.37
CA GLY A 100 -2.97 -10.36 -6.09
C GLY A 100 -4.25 -9.52 -6.11
N THR A 101 -5.10 -9.68 -7.13
CA THR A 101 -6.38 -8.97 -7.23
C THR A 101 -7.39 -9.45 -6.18
N GLN A 102 -7.40 -10.75 -5.85
CA GLN A 102 -8.23 -11.27 -4.76
C GLN A 102 -7.83 -10.65 -3.41
N VAL A 103 -6.52 -10.51 -3.14
CA VAL A 103 -6.00 -9.85 -1.94
C VAL A 103 -6.43 -8.39 -1.90
N LEU A 104 -6.26 -7.63 -3.00
CA LEU A 104 -6.68 -6.23 -3.05
C LEU A 104 -8.16 -6.08 -2.75
N LYS A 105 -9.01 -6.91 -3.36
CA LYS A 105 -10.46 -6.93 -3.09
C LYS A 105 -10.75 -7.27 -1.63
N ALA A 106 -10.10 -8.29 -1.07
CA ALA A 106 -10.32 -8.71 0.31
C ALA A 106 -9.88 -7.64 1.32
N VAL A 107 -8.73 -6.98 1.10
CA VAL A 107 -8.28 -5.87 1.94
C VAL A 107 -9.23 -4.68 1.82
N ARG A 108 -9.62 -4.29 0.61
CA ARG A 108 -10.54 -3.18 0.35
C ARG A 108 -11.88 -3.36 1.08
N ASN A 109 -12.39 -4.58 1.11
CA ASN A 109 -13.66 -4.91 1.75
C ASN A 109 -13.63 -4.81 3.29
N ARG A 110 -12.47 -4.85 3.92
CA ARG A 110 -12.33 -4.78 5.38
C ARG A 110 -11.60 -3.53 5.87
N ALA A 111 -10.84 -2.86 5.01
CA ALA A 111 -9.94 -1.78 5.39
C ALA A 111 -10.66 -0.63 6.11
N LYS A 112 -11.88 -0.27 5.67
CA LYS A 112 -12.69 0.78 6.30
C LYS A 112 -12.98 0.45 7.75
N LYS A 113 -13.51 -0.74 8.01
CA LYS A 113 -13.79 -1.24 9.36
C LYS A 113 -12.53 -1.31 10.21
N ASP A 114 -11.49 -1.97 9.71
CA ASP A 114 -10.22 -2.15 10.45
C ASP A 114 -9.55 -0.81 10.80
N TRP A 115 -9.68 0.18 9.90
CA TRP A 115 -9.13 1.53 10.11
C TRP A 115 -9.90 2.28 11.19
N TYR A 116 -11.23 2.24 11.13
CA TYR A 116 -12.10 2.86 12.13
C TYR A 116 -11.92 2.22 13.51
N GLU A 117 -11.94 0.89 13.60
CA GLU A 117 -11.72 0.18 14.87
C GLU A 117 -10.38 0.50 15.52
N ARG A 118 -9.34 0.75 14.71
CA ARG A 118 -8.01 1.03 15.23
C ARG A 118 -7.73 2.50 15.50
N TYR A 119 -8.30 3.42 14.75
CA TYR A 119 -7.91 4.84 14.77
C TYR A 119 -9.08 5.81 14.96
N GLY A 120 -10.32 5.37 14.89
CA GLY A 120 -11.51 6.19 15.01
C GLY A 120 -11.81 7.10 13.82
N ASP A 121 -11.04 6.98 12.71
CA ASP A 121 -11.26 7.80 11.51
C ASP A 121 -11.98 6.98 10.43
N ASP A 122 -12.90 7.64 9.72
CA ASP A 122 -13.60 7.03 8.58
C ASP A 122 -12.68 7.01 7.35
N LEU A 123 -12.42 5.83 6.81
CA LEU A 123 -11.59 5.66 5.61
C LEU A 123 -12.44 5.83 4.36
N VAL A 124 -12.11 6.82 3.52
CA VAL A 124 -12.83 7.12 2.27
C VAL A 124 -12.11 6.60 1.03
N ALA A 125 -10.77 6.46 1.08
CA ALA A 125 -10.00 5.96 -0.05
C ALA A 125 -8.69 5.30 0.39
N ILE A 126 -8.15 4.45 -0.50
CA ILE A 126 -6.79 3.93 -0.40
C ILE A 126 -6.04 4.33 -1.65
N ILE A 127 -4.87 4.92 -1.49
CA ILE A 127 -3.95 5.27 -2.58
C ILE A 127 -2.77 4.32 -2.62
N THR A 128 -2.09 4.26 -3.75
CA THR A 128 -0.78 3.60 -3.88
C THR A 128 0.12 4.36 -4.84
N THR A 129 1.42 4.31 -4.61
CA THR A 129 2.42 4.88 -5.52
C THR A 129 3.27 3.76 -6.10
N ILE A 130 3.27 3.66 -7.44
CA ILE A 130 3.98 2.63 -8.18
C ILE A 130 5.22 3.24 -8.82
N GLY A 131 6.37 2.73 -8.45
CA GLY A 131 7.66 3.18 -8.98
C GLY A 131 8.41 2.07 -9.71
N ASN A 132 9.67 2.35 -10.03
CA ASN A 132 10.61 1.40 -10.61
C ASN A 132 10.15 0.81 -11.96
N GLY A 133 9.55 1.65 -12.83
CA GLY A 133 9.08 1.22 -14.16
C GLY A 133 7.87 0.28 -14.16
N LYS A 134 7.30 -0.04 -12.99
CA LYS A 134 6.13 -0.90 -12.90
C LYS A 134 4.86 -0.16 -13.29
N LYS A 135 3.94 -0.86 -13.96
CA LYS A 135 2.67 -0.29 -14.45
C LYS A 135 1.50 -0.39 -13.46
N GLY A 136 1.66 -1.13 -12.36
CA GLY A 136 0.58 -1.34 -11.37
C GLY A 136 -0.56 -2.23 -11.87
N SER A 137 -0.29 -3.16 -12.77
CA SER A 137 -1.31 -3.99 -13.44
C SER A 137 -2.27 -4.71 -12.49
N VAL A 138 -1.78 -5.18 -11.33
CA VAL A 138 -2.62 -5.84 -10.32
C VAL A 138 -3.69 -4.90 -9.74
N TYR A 139 -3.37 -3.62 -9.56
CA TYR A 139 -4.30 -2.60 -9.06
C TYR A 139 -5.32 -2.22 -10.14
N LEU A 140 -4.83 -2.02 -11.38
CA LEU A 140 -5.71 -1.73 -12.51
C LEU A 140 -6.71 -2.88 -12.75
N ALA A 141 -6.28 -4.13 -12.58
CA ALA A 141 -7.15 -5.30 -12.65
C ALA A 141 -8.18 -5.37 -11.49
N ASP A 142 -7.92 -4.74 -10.35
CA ASP A 142 -8.89 -4.53 -9.25
C ASP A 142 -9.66 -3.18 -9.40
N ASN A 143 -9.64 -2.59 -10.60
CA ASN A 143 -10.33 -1.34 -10.93
C ASN A 143 -9.91 -0.12 -10.11
N TRP A 144 -8.63 -0.03 -9.74
CA TRP A 144 -8.06 1.21 -9.22
C TRP A 144 -7.87 2.21 -10.36
N SER A 145 -8.09 3.49 -10.09
CA SER A 145 -7.98 4.56 -11.07
C SER A 145 -6.61 5.23 -11.02
N LYS A 146 -5.97 5.44 -12.17
CA LYS A 146 -4.76 6.27 -12.25
C LYS A 146 -5.20 7.74 -12.17
N ILE A 147 -4.70 8.47 -11.17
CA ILE A 147 -5.03 9.88 -10.95
C ILE A 147 -3.89 10.85 -11.27
N GLY A 148 -2.72 10.33 -11.54
CA GLY A 148 -1.56 11.15 -11.91
C GLY A 148 -0.24 10.52 -11.53
N GLU A 149 0.76 11.38 -11.34
CA GLU A 149 2.11 10.99 -11.00
C GLU A 149 2.68 11.90 -9.90
N THR A 150 3.65 11.40 -9.14
CA THR A 150 4.42 12.23 -8.21
C THR A 150 5.34 13.18 -8.98
N ALA A 151 5.75 14.27 -8.34
CA ALA A 151 6.71 15.21 -8.93
C ALA A 151 8.10 14.61 -9.22
N GLY A 152 8.37 13.41 -8.68
CA GLY A 152 9.70 12.82 -8.70
C GLY A 152 10.61 13.42 -7.62
N LEU A 153 11.90 13.07 -7.68
CA LEU A 153 12.89 13.62 -6.76
C LEU A 153 13.44 14.93 -7.30
N PRO A 154 13.72 15.91 -6.41
CA PRO A 154 14.45 17.12 -6.80
C PRO A 154 15.80 16.76 -7.45
N LYS A 155 16.21 17.54 -8.46
CA LYS A 155 17.45 17.30 -9.24
C LYS A 155 18.71 17.10 -8.39
N ASN A 156 18.73 17.60 -7.15
CA ASN A 156 19.88 17.54 -6.25
C ASN A 156 19.83 16.39 -5.25
N ARG A 157 18.82 15.51 -5.32
CA ARG A 157 18.64 14.41 -4.36
C ARG A 157 18.89 13.08 -5.03
N LYS A 158 19.92 12.37 -4.58
CA LYS A 158 20.16 10.98 -4.98
C LYS A 158 19.22 10.07 -4.21
N SER A 159 18.52 9.18 -4.92
CA SER A 159 17.72 8.12 -4.30
C SER A 159 18.52 6.83 -4.29
N VAL A 160 18.60 6.20 -3.14
CA VAL A 160 19.14 4.84 -3.02
C VAL A 160 17.99 3.87 -3.08
N SER A 161 18.02 2.95 -4.00
CA SER A 161 17.07 1.85 -4.13
C SER A 161 17.79 0.52 -3.95
N MET A 162 17.01 -0.55 -3.77
CA MET A 162 17.53 -1.91 -3.66
C MET A 162 17.05 -2.71 -4.87
N LYS A 163 17.95 -3.44 -5.49
CA LYS A 163 17.64 -4.39 -6.56
C LYS A 163 17.88 -5.80 -6.03
N TRP A 164 16.96 -6.71 -6.32
CA TRP A 164 17.15 -8.11 -6.01
C TRP A 164 18.09 -8.75 -7.03
N ASP A 165 19.10 -9.42 -6.56
CA ASP A 165 19.93 -10.28 -7.38
C ASP A 165 19.49 -11.71 -7.16
N ASP A 166 18.90 -12.30 -8.19
CA ASP A 166 18.38 -13.68 -8.14
C ASP A 166 19.52 -14.72 -8.06
N SER A 167 20.74 -14.37 -8.49
CA SER A 167 21.88 -15.29 -8.50
C SER A 167 22.52 -15.47 -7.12
N GLU A 168 22.50 -14.41 -6.30
CA GLU A 168 23.13 -14.42 -4.97
C GLU A 168 22.10 -14.41 -3.82
N GLY A 169 20.82 -14.22 -4.11
CA GLY A 169 19.77 -14.09 -3.12
C GLY A 169 19.92 -12.86 -2.22
N ILE A 170 20.63 -11.84 -2.66
CA ILE A 170 20.97 -10.63 -1.94
C ILE A 170 20.33 -9.41 -2.64
N LYS A 171 19.97 -8.39 -1.87
CA LYS A 171 19.56 -7.11 -2.42
C LYS A 171 20.74 -6.16 -2.53
N GLU A 172 21.08 -5.79 -3.74
CA GLU A 172 22.11 -4.77 -3.98
C GLU A 172 21.55 -3.35 -3.90
N LYS A 173 22.37 -2.45 -3.35
CA LYS A 173 22.11 -1.01 -3.36
C LYS A 173 22.51 -0.42 -4.70
N TYR A 174 21.60 0.32 -5.33
CA TYR A 174 21.94 1.14 -6.48
C TYR A 174 21.43 2.57 -6.32
N VAL A 175 22.14 3.50 -6.92
CA VAL A 175 21.77 4.92 -6.90
C VAL A 175 20.95 5.21 -8.15
N LYS A 176 19.71 5.65 -7.98
CA LYS A 176 18.89 6.12 -9.10
C LYS A 176 19.37 7.49 -9.58
N PRO A 177 19.43 7.72 -10.90
CA PRO A 177 19.61 9.04 -11.45
C PRO A 177 18.55 10.02 -10.96
N THR A 178 18.93 11.26 -10.75
CA THR A 178 18.03 12.34 -10.34
C THR A 178 17.08 12.72 -11.47
N GLY A 179 15.82 12.93 -11.15
CA GLY A 179 14.77 13.37 -12.09
C GLY A 179 13.90 12.28 -12.68
N GLU A 180 14.25 10.99 -12.55
CA GLU A 180 13.53 9.87 -13.18
C GLU A 180 12.57 9.10 -12.23
N ASP A 181 12.49 9.47 -10.96
CA ASP A 181 11.71 8.70 -9.97
C ASP A 181 10.25 9.19 -9.85
N LYS A 182 9.63 9.51 -11.00
CA LYS A 182 8.18 9.71 -11.03
C LYS A 182 7.50 8.38 -10.77
N LYS A 183 6.52 8.41 -9.86
CA LYS A 183 5.70 7.25 -9.49
C LYS A 183 4.29 7.50 -9.94
N ILE A 184 3.67 6.49 -10.54
CA ILE A 184 2.25 6.49 -10.86
C ILE A 184 1.46 6.49 -9.54
N ILE A 185 0.42 7.31 -9.44
CA ILE A 185 -0.50 7.31 -8.31
C ILE A 185 -1.81 6.67 -8.76
N LEU A 186 -2.18 5.60 -8.07
CA LEU A 186 -3.45 4.92 -8.23
C LEU A 186 -4.28 5.08 -6.96
N ILE A 187 -5.61 5.13 -7.12
CA ILE A 187 -6.57 5.28 -6.02
C ILE A 187 -7.73 4.30 -6.17
N THR A 188 -8.27 3.85 -5.05
CA THR A 188 -9.60 3.26 -4.96
C THR A 188 -10.40 3.92 -3.84
N ASP A 189 -11.60 4.35 -4.16
CA ASP A 189 -12.66 4.83 -3.26
C ASP A 189 -13.82 3.83 -3.17
N ARG A 190 -13.68 2.68 -3.82
CA ARG A 190 -14.67 1.59 -3.83
C ARG A 190 -14.59 0.77 -2.54
N LEU A 191 -14.63 1.46 -1.41
CA LEU A 191 -14.74 0.83 -0.10
C LEU A 191 -16.22 0.49 0.18
N PRO A 192 -16.52 -0.55 0.96
CA PRO A 192 -17.89 -0.88 1.32
C PRO A 192 -18.60 0.33 1.94
N LYS A 193 -19.79 0.63 1.46
CA LYS A 193 -20.70 1.51 2.19
C LYS A 193 -21.12 0.73 3.43
N GLU A 194 -21.06 1.36 4.62
CA GLU A 194 -21.66 0.76 5.79
C GLU A 194 -23.17 0.65 5.51
N GLU A 195 -23.71 -0.55 5.61
CA GLU A 195 -25.13 -0.68 5.91
C GLU A 195 -25.28 -0.15 7.34
N ILE A 196 -25.77 1.08 7.46
CA ILE A 196 -26.25 1.61 8.74
C ILE A 196 -27.42 0.68 9.08
N SER A 197 -27.16 -0.33 9.90
CA SER A 197 -28.24 -1.06 10.54
C SER A 197 -28.94 -0.07 11.46
N ASP A 198 -30.04 0.48 10.99
CA ASP A 198 -31.05 1.19 11.83
C ASP A 198 -31.65 0.14 12.79
N GLU A 199 -30.87 -0.33 13.74
CA GLU A 199 -31.41 -0.95 14.94
C GLU A 199 -31.77 0.18 15.92
N ARG A 200 -33.03 0.61 15.76
CA ARG A 200 -33.76 1.36 16.81
C ARG A 200 -34.40 0.38 17.79
#